data_84de2f58ebc6097c994f02d53d685468
#
_entry.id   84de2f58ebc6097c994f02d53d685468
#
_cell.length_a   1.000
_cell.length_b   1.000
_cell.length_c   1.000
_cell.angle_alpha   90.00
_cell.angle_beta   90.00
_cell.angle_gamma   90.00
#
_symmetry.space_group_name_H-M   'P 1'
#
loop_
_entity.id
_entity.type
_entity.pdbx_description
1 polymer ?
#
loop_
_entity_poly.entity_id
_entity_poly.type
_entity_poly.pdbx_seq_one_letter_code
_entity_poly.pdbx_strand_id
1 'polypeptide(L)'
;QVVGINDLGSIEANAHLIKYDSTHGTLIQDVKTSAEGFQIGDQNIKVFAERDPAKLPWGKIGADVVLECTGFFLDKNSAGKHIEAGAKKVIISAPAKEVDFTVVQGVNSKDLKKEHNIISNGSCTTNCLAPVAMVLENTFGIEYGYMTTIHSYTGDQKLLDTLHKDLRRARASGDSMIPTSTGAAKAMSLVLPSLKGKLDGTAIRVPTPNVSLID
;
A
#
# COMPACT_ATOMS: atom_id res chain seq x y z
N GLN A 1 -4.92 14.62 10.46
CA GLN A 1 -6.13 15.12 9.78
C GLN A 1 -6.00 14.91 8.28
N VAL A 2 -7.05 14.38 7.61
CA VAL A 2 -7.13 14.30 6.15
C VAL A 2 -7.65 15.65 5.63
N VAL A 3 -6.89 16.29 4.74
CA VAL A 3 -7.24 17.62 4.18
C VAL A 3 -7.74 17.53 2.74
N GLY A 4 -7.38 16.47 2.02
CA GLY A 4 -7.80 16.25 0.64
C GLY A 4 -7.60 14.82 0.18
N ILE A 5 -8.38 14.41 -0.81
CA ILE A 5 -8.28 13.12 -1.50
C ILE A 5 -8.25 13.41 -3.00
N ASN A 6 -7.43 12.67 -3.73
CA ASN A 6 -7.46 12.65 -5.17
C ASN A 6 -7.88 11.25 -5.64
N ASP A 7 -9.01 11.16 -6.30
CA ASP A 7 -9.54 9.95 -6.91
C ASP A 7 -10.32 10.31 -8.19
N LEU A 8 -10.26 9.44 -9.20
CA LEU A 8 -10.92 9.70 -10.48
C LEU A 8 -12.43 9.41 -10.48
N GLY A 9 -12.96 8.87 -9.40
CA GLY A 9 -14.39 8.70 -9.16
C GLY A 9 -15.08 10.01 -8.78
N SER A 10 -16.41 10.02 -8.82
CA SER A 10 -17.19 11.19 -8.38
C SER A 10 -17.09 11.37 -6.86
N ILE A 11 -17.41 12.58 -6.39
CA ILE A 11 -17.48 12.87 -4.94
C ILE A 11 -18.48 11.96 -4.24
N GLU A 12 -19.64 11.73 -4.86
CA GLU A 12 -20.70 10.87 -4.32
C GLU A 12 -20.25 9.42 -4.23
N ALA A 13 -19.55 8.91 -5.25
CA ALA A 13 -19.01 7.55 -5.24
C ALA A 13 -17.96 7.37 -4.14
N ASN A 14 -17.04 8.30 -3.99
CA ASN A 14 -16.05 8.30 -2.91
C ASN A 14 -16.70 8.38 -1.53
N ALA A 15 -17.68 9.27 -1.35
CA ALA A 15 -18.44 9.39 -0.10
C ALA A 15 -19.18 8.09 0.25
N HIS A 16 -19.81 7.45 -0.76
CA HIS A 16 -20.48 6.16 -0.58
C HIS A 16 -19.51 5.07 -0.13
N LEU A 17 -18.35 4.93 -0.79
CA LEU A 17 -17.35 3.93 -0.46
C LEU A 17 -16.71 4.16 0.93
N ILE A 18 -16.61 5.40 1.38
CA ILE A 18 -16.17 5.73 2.75
C ILE A 18 -17.26 5.38 3.77
N LYS A 19 -18.53 5.66 3.44
CA LYS A 19 -19.65 5.37 4.35
C LYS A 19 -19.86 3.87 4.54
N TYR A 20 -19.71 3.07 3.48
CA TYR A 20 -20.03 1.65 3.46
C TYR A 20 -18.82 0.83 3.02
N ASP A 21 -18.21 0.12 3.96
CA ASP A 21 -17.07 -0.76 3.70
C ASP A 21 -17.46 -2.22 3.91
N SER A 22 -17.18 -3.08 2.92
CA SER A 22 -17.58 -4.49 2.97
C SER A 22 -16.85 -5.30 4.06
N THR A 23 -15.67 -4.84 4.49
CA THR A 23 -14.86 -5.51 5.51
C THR A 23 -15.07 -4.91 6.89
N HIS A 24 -15.10 -3.57 6.98
CA HIS A 24 -15.17 -2.83 8.25
C HIS A 24 -16.58 -2.39 8.62
N GLY A 25 -17.54 -2.52 7.71
CA GLY A 25 -18.93 -2.15 7.95
C GLY A 25 -19.23 -0.68 7.65
N THR A 26 -20.28 -0.17 8.25
CA THR A 26 -20.76 1.19 8.01
C THR A 26 -20.08 2.18 8.96
N LEU A 27 -19.49 3.24 8.40
CA LEU A 27 -18.95 4.35 9.19
C LEU A 27 -20.06 5.01 10.03
N ILE A 28 -19.81 5.15 11.33
CA ILE A 28 -20.82 5.71 12.29
C ILE A 28 -21.08 7.19 11.95
N GLN A 29 -20.04 7.97 11.68
CA GLN A 29 -20.17 9.39 11.33
C GLN A 29 -20.93 9.57 10.03
N ASP A 30 -21.70 10.66 9.96
CA ASP A 30 -22.35 11.07 8.72
C ASP A 30 -21.32 11.56 7.71
N VAL A 31 -21.55 11.21 6.45
CA VAL A 31 -20.78 11.69 5.30
C VAL A 31 -21.70 12.59 4.46
N LYS A 32 -21.41 13.88 4.42
CA LYS A 32 -22.19 14.87 3.65
C LYS A 32 -21.36 15.34 2.47
N THR A 33 -21.94 15.31 1.28
CA THR A 33 -21.29 15.76 0.03
C THR A 33 -21.53 17.25 -0.22
N SER A 34 -20.59 17.88 -0.90
CA SER A 34 -20.66 19.24 -1.43
C SER A 34 -20.01 19.30 -2.81
N ALA A 35 -20.08 20.44 -3.48
CA ALA A 35 -19.44 20.63 -4.79
C ALA A 35 -17.89 20.51 -4.77
N GLU A 36 -17.26 20.68 -3.60
CA GLU A 36 -15.79 20.67 -3.47
C GLU A 36 -15.25 19.41 -2.79
N GLY A 37 -16.12 18.54 -2.26
CA GLY A 37 -15.71 17.36 -1.53
C GLY A 37 -16.78 16.86 -0.58
N PHE A 38 -16.37 16.34 0.58
CA PHE A 38 -17.30 15.84 1.59
C PHE A 38 -16.84 16.18 3.00
N GLN A 39 -17.80 16.13 3.92
CA GLN A 39 -17.61 16.33 5.36
C GLN A 39 -17.84 15.01 6.09
N ILE A 40 -16.93 14.66 7.00
CA ILE A 40 -17.07 13.53 7.93
C ILE A 40 -16.96 14.10 9.35
N GLY A 41 -18.03 14.03 10.11
CA GLY A 41 -18.10 14.75 11.40
C GLY A 41 -17.81 16.25 11.18
N ASP A 42 -16.79 16.78 11.88
CA ASP A 42 -16.37 18.19 11.75
C ASP A 42 -15.26 18.41 10.73
N GLN A 43 -14.82 17.37 10.01
CA GLN A 43 -13.72 17.47 9.04
C GLN A 43 -14.26 17.70 7.62
N ASN A 44 -13.84 18.81 7.00
CA ASN A 44 -14.04 19.05 5.58
C ASN A 44 -12.85 18.50 4.79
N ILE A 45 -13.13 17.65 3.81
CA ILE A 45 -12.12 16.96 2.97
C ILE A 45 -12.38 17.37 1.52
N LYS A 46 -11.39 18.03 0.91
CA LYS A 46 -11.46 18.39 -0.52
C LYS A 46 -11.23 17.16 -1.38
N VAL A 47 -11.98 17.06 -2.49
CA VAL A 47 -11.84 15.97 -3.45
C VAL A 47 -11.42 16.52 -4.81
N PHE A 48 -10.39 15.90 -5.36
CA PHE A 48 -9.83 16.22 -6.67
C PHE A 48 -9.95 14.98 -7.57
N ALA A 49 -9.95 15.19 -8.89
CA ALA A 49 -9.99 14.14 -9.90
C ALA A 49 -8.91 14.41 -10.97
N GLU A 50 -7.64 14.50 -10.54
CA GLU A 50 -6.51 14.83 -11.39
C GLU A 50 -5.64 13.59 -11.64
N ARG A 51 -5.34 13.33 -12.92
CA ARG A 51 -4.50 12.19 -13.33
C ARG A 51 -3.00 12.44 -13.14
N ASP A 52 -2.57 13.69 -13.28
CA ASP A 52 -1.17 14.07 -13.12
C ASP A 52 -0.91 14.63 -11.72
N PRO A 53 -0.21 13.91 -10.84
CA PRO A 53 0.03 14.35 -9.48
C PRO A 53 0.70 15.72 -9.34
N ALA A 54 1.48 16.14 -10.34
CA ALA A 54 2.14 17.45 -10.33
C ALA A 54 1.16 18.64 -10.38
N LYS A 55 -0.08 18.40 -10.85
CA LYS A 55 -1.12 19.44 -10.95
C LYS A 55 -2.02 19.53 -9.71
N LEU A 56 -1.84 18.65 -8.76
CA LEU A 56 -2.62 18.65 -7.52
C LEU A 56 -2.26 19.84 -6.64
N PRO A 57 -3.21 20.45 -5.95
CA PRO A 57 -2.95 21.67 -5.19
C PRO A 57 -2.48 21.40 -3.74
N TRP A 58 -1.62 20.38 -3.52
CA TRP A 58 -1.21 19.98 -2.18
C TRP A 58 -0.66 21.11 -1.33
N GLY A 59 0.20 21.94 -1.91
CA GLY A 59 0.74 23.11 -1.19
C GLY A 59 -0.34 24.13 -0.82
N LYS A 60 -1.35 24.35 -1.69
CA LYS A 60 -2.43 25.32 -1.45
C LYS A 60 -3.39 24.88 -0.33
N ILE A 61 -3.59 23.57 -0.18
CA ILE A 61 -4.47 23.03 0.88
C ILE A 61 -3.71 22.65 2.16
N GLY A 62 -2.39 22.91 2.19
CA GLY A 62 -1.54 22.63 3.36
C GLY A 62 -1.32 21.14 3.63
N ALA A 63 -1.29 20.31 2.61
CA ALA A 63 -0.99 18.88 2.76
C ALA A 63 0.51 18.68 3.03
N ASP A 64 0.86 18.27 4.24
CA ASP A 64 2.25 17.98 4.61
C ASP A 64 2.72 16.63 4.07
N VAL A 65 1.86 15.62 4.12
CA VAL A 65 2.16 14.24 3.74
C VAL A 65 1.11 13.74 2.76
N VAL A 66 1.55 13.15 1.66
CA VAL A 66 0.69 12.44 0.71
C VAL A 66 0.87 10.94 0.89
N LEU A 67 -0.24 10.21 1.06
CA LEU A 67 -0.27 8.76 0.98
C LEU A 67 -0.58 8.38 -0.47
N GLU A 68 0.40 7.83 -1.18
CA GLU A 68 0.25 7.35 -2.54
C GLU A 68 -0.26 5.91 -2.51
N CYS A 69 -1.56 5.75 -2.78
CA CYS A 69 -2.26 4.48 -2.64
C CYS A 69 -2.80 3.93 -3.97
N THR A 70 -2.46 4.55 -5.11
CA THR A 70 -3.01 4.17 -6.43
C THR A 70 -2.38 2.91 -7.00
N GLY A 71 -1.16 2.57 -6.59
CA GLY A 71 -0.37 1.49 -7.18
C GLY A 71 0.25 1.82 -8.54
N PHE A 72 0.16 3.07 -9.02
CA PHE A 72 0.72 3.50 -10.30
C PHE A 72 2.06 4.22 -10.16
N PHE A 73 2.24 5.04 -9.14
CA PHE A 73 3.43 5.87 -8.92
C PHE A 73 4.38 5.18 -7.93
N LEU A 74 5.05 4.12 -8.41
CA LEU A 74 5.82 3.17 -7.59
C LEU A 74 7.35 3.37 -7.72
N ASP A 75 7.79 4.55 -8.04
CA ASP A 75 9.21 4.93 -8.08
C ASP A 75 9.40 6.38 -7.64
N LYS A 76 10.67 6.72 -7.35
CA LYS A 76 11.02 8.05 -6.85
C LYS A 76 10.58 9.19 -7.79
N ASN A 77 10.73 9.02 -9.10
CA ASN A 77 10.44 10.09 -10.06
C ASN A 77 8.92 10.31 -10.17
N SER A 78 8.16 9.23 -10.35
CA SER A 78 6.71 9.33 -10.51
C SER A 78 6.01 9.81 -9.22
N ALA A 79 6.40 9.30 -8.06
CA ALA A 79 5.90 9.76 -6.77
C ALA A 79 6.40 11.16 -6.39
N GLY A 80 7.56 11.56 -6.89
CA GLY A 80 8.14 12.89 -6.71
C GLY A 80 7.27 14.03 -7.21
N LYS A 81 6.37 13.77 -8.15
CA LYS A 81 5.38 14.74 -8.64
C LYS A 81 4.48 15.30 -7.53
N HIS A 82 4.22 14.54 -6.49
CA HIS A 82 3.49 15.05 -5.32
C HIS A 82 4.30 16.09 -4.54
N ILE A 83 5.64 15.95 -4.50
CA ILE A 83 6.53 16.97 -3.91
C ILE A 83 6.51 18.25 -4.77
N GLU A 84 6.56 18.10 -6.11
CA GLU A 84 6.43 19.24 -7.04
C GLU A 84 5.09 19.97 -6.85
N ALA A 85 4.04 19.25 -6.51
CA ALA A 85 2.71 19.77 -6.20
C ALA A 85 2.62 20.43 -4.82
N GLY A 86 3.69 20.43 -4.02
CA GLY A 86 3.81 21.12 -2.75
C GLY A 86 3.66 20.28 -1.49
N ALA A 87 3.58 18.97 -1.60
CA ALA A 87 3.68 18.07 -0.44
C ALA A 87 5.12 18.08 0.11
N LYS A 88 5.27 17.91 1.43
CA LYS A 88 6.61 17.81 2.04
C LYS A 88 7.15 16.38 2.02
N LYS A 89 6.27 15.39 2.09
CA LYS A 89 6.62 13.97 2.07
C LYS A 89 5.60 13.15 1.30
N VAL A 90 6.07 12.04 0.74
CA VAL A 90 5.21 11.03 0.09
C VAL A 90 5.48 9.68 0.73
N ILE A 91 4.43 8.98 1.13
CA ILE A 91 4.49 7.60 1.60
C ILE A 91 3.74 6.73 0.60
N ILE A 92 4.48 5.85 -0.07
CA ILE A 92 3.92 4.91 -1.05
C ILE A 92 3.45 3.66 -0.29
N SER A 93 2.17 3.30 -0.42
CA SER A 93 1.54 2.15 0.26
C SER A 93 1.84 0.79 -0.41
N ALA A 94 2.94 0.70 -1.14
CA ALA A 94 3.35 -0.47 -1.91
C ALA A 94 4.88 -0.55 -2.02
N PRO A 95 5.47 -1.70 -2.41
CA PRO A 95 6.88 -1.77 -2.79
C PRO A 95 7.19 -0.79 -3.92
N ALA A 96 8.25 -0.01 -3.77
CA ALA A 96 8.63 1.01 -4.72
C ALA A 96 10.13 0.96 -5.03
N LYS A 97 10.52 1.54 -6.18
CA LYS A 97 11.90 1.54 -6.66
C LYS A 97 12.57 2.89 -6.44
N GLU A 98 13.86 2.87 -6.15
CA GLU A 98 14.71 4.06 -6.09
C GLU A 98 14.23 5.13 -5.10
N VAL A 99 13.37 4.75 -4.13
CA VAL A 99 12.89 5.64 -3.07
C VAL A 99 13.99 5.94 -2.06
N ASP A 100 13.81 6.99 -1.27
CA ASP A 100 14.80 7.39 -0.28
C ASP A 100 14.94 6.34 0.83
N PHE A 101 13.84 5.67 1.20
CA PHE A 101 13.84 4.66 2.23
C PHE A 101 12.64 3.71 2.11
N THR A 102 12.86 2.43 2.39
CA THR A 102 11.77 1.45 2.59
C THR A 102 11.67 1.15 4.08
N VAL A 103 10.51 1.44 4.68
CA VAL A 103 10.29 1.36 6.13
C VAL A 103 9.32 0.25 6.50
N VAL A 104 9.65 -0.48 7.55
CA VAL A 104 8.72 -1.32 8.30
C VAL A 104 8.76 -0.88 9.76
N GLN A 105 7.61 -0.50 10.28
CA GLN A 105 7.48 -0.02 11.67
C GLN A 105 7.95 -1.08 12.66
N GLY A 106 8.77 -0.66 13.63
CA GLY A 106 9.34 -1.56 14.66
C GLY A 106 10.55 -2.39 14.20
N VAL A 107 10.86 -2.42 12.90
CA VAL A 107 12.03 -3.11 12.34
C VAL A 107 13.16 -2.13 12.09
N ASN A 108 12.98 -1.22 11.15
CA ASN A 108 13.99 -0.23 10.76
C ASN A 108 13.49 1.22 10.83
N SER A 109 12.33 1.46 11.47
CA SER A 109 11.73 2.80 11.52
C SER A 109 12.57 3.84 12.26
N LYS A 110 13.48 3.43 13.17
CA LYS A 110 14.44 4.33 13.83
C LYS A 110 15.56 4.82 12.91
N ASP A 111 15.77 4.20 11.76
CA ASP A 111 16.75 4.60 10.76
C ASP A 111 16.15 5.61 9.75
N LEU A 112 14.85 5.89 9.88
CA LEU A 112 14.18 6.89 9.07
C LEU A 112 14.70 8.28 9.43
N LYS A 113 15.15 9.03 8.41
CA LYS A 113 15.75 10.34 8.57
C LYS A 113 14.84 11.43 8.06
N LYS A 114 15.08 12.66 8.52
CA LYS A 114 14.28 13.82 8.14
C LYS A 114 14.36 14.14 6.64
N GLU A 115 15.49 13.85 6.03
CA GLU A 115 15.75 14.05 4.59
C GLU A 115 15.09 12.99 3.69
N HIS A 116 14.58 11.90 4.21
CA HIS A 116 13.83 10.92 3.42
C HIS A 116 12.44 11.48 3.11
N ASN A 117 12.23 11.92 1.89
CA ASN A 117 11.00 12.59 1.46
C ASN A 117 10.05 11.66 0.71
N ILE A 118 10.59 10.66 0.00
CA ILE A 118 9.79 9.66 -0.74
C ILE A 118 10.09 8.29 -0.15
N ILE A 119 9.11 7.73 0.53
CA ILE A 119 9.25 6.56 1.40
C ILE A 119 8.30 5.47 0.90
N SER A 120 8.79 4.22 0.84
CA SER A 120 7.92 3.06 0.64
C SER A 120 7.61 2.39 1.98
N ASN A 121 6.36 2.05 2.23
CA ASN A 121 5.98 1.21 3.37
C ASN A 121 6.03 -0.30 3.06
N GLY A 122 6.63 -0.68 1.93
CA GLY A 122 6.72 -2.08 1.51
C GLY A 122 5.37 -2.70 1.19
N SER A 123 5.31 -4.04 1.17
CA SER A 123 4.06 -4.77 0.98
C SER A 123 3.46 -5.22 2.32
N CYS A 124 2.18 -5.63 2.29
CA CYS A 124 1.52 -6.26 3.42
C CYS A 124 2.30 -7.50 3.92
N THR A 125 2.76 -8.36 3.01
CA THR A 125 3.57 -9.54 3.35
C THR A 125 4.92 -9.14 3.93
N THR A 126 5.57 -8.08 3.41
CA THR A 126 6.82 -7.54 3.98
C THR A 126 6.61 -7.07 5.41
N ASN A 127 5.53 -6.35 5.68
CA ASN A 127 5.20 -5.85 7.03
C ASN A 127 4.84 -6.99 8.00
N CYS A 128 4.31 -8.11 7.52
CA CYS A 128 4.07 -9.30 8.31
C CYS A 128 5.38 -10.06 8.62
N LEU A 129 6.20 -10.32 7.59
CA LEU A 129 7.39 -11.16 7.69
C LEU A 129 8.54 -10.47 8.43
N ALA A 130 8.77 -9.18 8.21
CA ALA A 130 9.96 -8.51 8.71
C ALA A 130 10.09 -8.50 10.23
N PRO A 131 9.04 -8.22 11.03
CA PRO A 131 9.15 -8.30 12.50
C PRO A 131 9.48 -9.72 13.00
N VAL A 132 8.87 -10.74 12.41
CA VAL A 132 9.11 -12.14 12.77
C VAL A 132 10.54 -12.54 12.40
N ALA A 133 10.96 -12.23 11.17
CA ALA A 133 12.31 -12.52 10.70
C ALA A 133 13.37 -11.78 11.53
N MET A 134 13.10 -10.54 11.95
CA MET A 134 13.99 -9.79 12.84
C MET A 134 14.19 -10.48 14.20
N VAL A 135 13.11 -10.97 14.80
CA VAL A 135 13.20 -11.69 16.09
C VAL A 135 14.00 -12.98 15.94
N LEU A 136 13.72 -13.76 14.88
CA LEU A 136 14.45 -15.01 14.62
C LEU A 136 15.92 -14.76 14.30
N GLU A 137 16.22 -13.78 13.46
CA GLU A 137 17.61 -13.43 13.11
C GLU A 137 18.40 -12.98 14.34
N ASN A 138 17.81 -12.11 15.17
CA ASN A 138 18.47 -11.59 16.38
C ASN A 138 18.64 -12.63 17.49
N THR A 139 17.79 -13.67 17.54
CA THR A 139 17.82 -14.66 18.61
C THR A 139 18.64 -15.89 18.24
N PHE A 140 18.50 -16.37 17.03
CA PHE A 140 19.06 -17.65 16.59
C PHE A 140 19.99 -17.51 15.38
N GLY A 141 19.88 -16.42 14.62
CA GLY A 141 20.44 -16.29 13.29
C GLY A 141 19.61 -17.08 12.25
N ILE A 142 19.57 -16.57 11.04
CA ILE A 142 18.92 -17.24 9.89
C ILE A 142 20.00 -17.53 8.85
N GLU A 143 20.23 -18.80 8.54
CA GLU A 143 21.11 -19.19 7.44
C GLU A 143 20.39 -19.06 6.10
N TYR A 144 19.20 -19.66 6.00
CA TYR A 144 18.27 -19.53 4.87
C TYR A 144 16.85 -19.87 5.30
N GLY A 145 15.88 -19.44 4.52
CA GLY A 145 14.48 -19.70 4.77
C GLY A 145 13.62 -19.59 3.51
N TYR A 146 12.46 -20.23 3.55
CA TYR A 146 11.48 -20.16 2.49
C TYR A 146 10.10 -19.82 3.07
N MET A 147 9.50 -18.73 2.60
CA MET A 147 8.23 -18.24 3.08
C MET A 147 7.09 -18.61 2.12
N THR A 148 6.01 -19.13 2.66
CA THR A 148 4.75 -19.27 1.93
C THR A 148 3.73 -18.30 2.51
N THR A 149 3.15 -17.41 1.68
CA THR A 149 2.01 -16.61 2.12
C THR A 149 0.71 -17.17 1.56
N ILE A 150 -0.23 -17.49 2.46
CA ILE A 150 -1.63 -17.81 2.16
C ILE A 150 -2.36 -16.47 2.22
N HIS A 151 -2.72 -15.93 1.05
CA HIS A 151 -3.03 -14.51 0.94
C HIS A 151 -4.44 -14.29 0.40
N SER A 152 -5.19 -13.40 1.05
CA SER A 152 -6.47 -12.93 0.53
C SER A 152 -6.32 -12.38 -0.90
N TYR A 153 -7.37 -12.45 -1.71
CA TYR A 153 -7.37 -11.78 -3.01
C TYR A 153 -7.29 -10.26 -2.83
N THR A 154 -6.80 -9.57 -3.83
CA THR A 154 -6.66 -8.10 -3.83
C THR A 154 -7.19 -7.53 -5.14
N GLY A 155 -7.26 -6.19 -5.27
CA GLY A 155 -7.68 -5.51 -6.49
C GLY A 155 -6.83 -5.83 -7.74
N ASP A 156 -5.64 -6.43 -7.58
CA ASP A 156 -4.83 -6.98 -8.67
C ASP A 156 -5.53 -8.16 -9.37
N GLN A 157 -6.27 -8.98 -8.61
CA GLN A 157 -7.08 -10.08 -9.14
C GLN A 157 -8.49 -9.59 -9.50
N LYS A 158 -9.05 -10.19 -10.55
CA LYS A 158 -10.41 -9.86 -11.00
C LYS A 158 -11.41 -10.90 -10.53
N LEU A 159 -12.65 -10.47 -10.45
CA LEU A 159 -13.74 -11.33 -10.01
C LEU A 159 -14.00 -12.48 -11.00
N LEU A 160 -13.95 -12.16 -12.31
CA LEU A 160 -14.09 -13.11 -13.41
C LEU A 160 -12.78 -13.23 -14.19
N ASP A 161 -12.67 -14.27 -15.03
CA ASP A 161 -11.53 -14.47 -15.92
C ASP A 161 -11.28 -13.24 -16.80
N THR A 162 -10.06 -12.73 -16.77
CA THR A 162 -9.67 -11.57 -17.57
C THR A 162 -8.16 -11.50 -17.78
N LEU A 163 -7.72 -10.61 -18.67
CA LEU A 163 -6.30 -10.47 -18.96
C LEU A 163 -5.47 -10.05 -17.73
N HIS A 164 -4.39 -10.77 -17.51
CA HIS A 164 -3.38 -10.47 -16.50
C HIS A 164 -2.01 -10.96 -17.00
N LYS A 165 -0.93 -10.27 -16.65
CA LYS A 165 0.45 -10.67 -17.03
C LYS A 165 0.90 -12.01 -16.44
N ASP A 166 0.42 -12.36 -15.25
CA ASP A 166 0.51 -13.70 -14.68
C ASP A 166 -0.79 -14.46 -15.00
N LEU A 167 -0.72 -15.44 -15.90
CA LEU A 167 -1.88 -16.20 -16.36
C LEU A 167 -2.62 -16.93 -15.23
N ARG A 168 -1.94 -17.23 -14.14
CA ARG A 168 -2.58 -17.83 -12.95
C ARG A 168 -3.53 -16.84 -12.28
N ARG A 169 -3.16 -15.55 -12.23
CA ARG A 169 -4.02 -14.47 -11.71
C ARG A 169 -5.07 -13.99 -12.72
N ALA A 170 -5.04 -14.49 -13.95
CA ALA A 170 -6.06 -14.23 -14.96
C ALA A 170 -7.38 -14.98 -14.71
N ARG A 171 -7.43 -15.83 -13.69
CA ARG A 171 -8.58 -16.64 -13.30
C ARG A 171 -9.43 -15.93 -12.25
N ALA A 172 -10.70 -16.34 -12.13
CA ALA A 172 -11.66 -15.82 -11.16
C ALA A 172 -11.12 -15.94 -9.72
N SER A 173 -11.03 -14.83 -9.01
CA SER A 173 -10.37 -14.76 -7.69
C SER A 173 -11.16 -15.43 -6.57
N GLY A 174 -12.46 -15.54 -6.73
CA GLY A 174 -13.37 -16.09 -5.72
C GLY A 174 -13.63 -17.59 -5.83
N ASP A 175 -13.04 -18.28 -6.81
CA ASP A 175 -13.38 -19.66 -7.14
C ASP A 175 -12.45 -20.67 -6.44
N SER A 176 -11.14 -20.50 -6.54
CA SER A 176 -10.17 -21.47 -6.02
C SER A 176 -8.86 -20.82 -5.58
N MET A 177 -8.00 -21.64 -4.96
CA MET A 177 -6.65 -21.23 -4.60
C MET A 177 -5.79 -21.03 -5.85
N ILE A 178 -5.01 -19.93 -5.88
CA ILE A 178 -4.17 -19.58 -7.02
C ILE A 178 -2.72 -19.42 -6.56
N PRO A 179 -1.82 -20.38 -6.87
CA PRO A 179 -0.40 -20.21 -6.60
C PRO A 179 0.19 -19.13 -7.51
N THR A 180 1.06 -18.30 -6.97
CA THR A 180 1.70 -17.20 -7.70
C THR A 180 3.04 -16.84 -7.07
N SER A 181 3.80 -15.98 -7.73
CA SER A 181 5.05 -15.45 -7.19
C SER A 181 4.81 -14.30 -6.20
N THR A 182 5.76 -14.09 -5.30
CA THR A 182 5.85 -12.91 -4.45
C THR A 182 7.28 -12.39 -4.39
N GLY A 183 7.43 -11.07 -4.38
CA GLY A 183 8.73 -10.42 -4.16
C GLY A 183 9.02 -10.12 -2.69
N ALA A 184 8.09 -10.43 -1.79
CA ALA A 184 8.16 -9.99 -0.39
C ALA A 184 9.39 -10.55 0.35
N ALA A 185 9.72 -11.83 0.16
CA ALA A 185 10.89 -12.43 0.79
C ALA A 185 12.21 -11.79 0.31
N LYS A 186 12.32 -11.50 -1.00
CA LYS A 186 13.50 -10.80 -1.55
C LYS A 186 13.60 -9.36 -1.09
N ALA A 187 12.45 -8.70 -0.86
CA ALA A 187 12.39 -7.34 -0.34
C ALA A 187 12.84 -7.22 1.12
N MET A 188 12.98 -8.34 1.85
CA MET A 188 13.52 -8.33 3.22
C MET A 188 14.89 -7.67 3.32
N SER A 189 15.73 -7.80 2.30
CA SER A 189 17.05 -7.17 2.28
C SER A 189 17.02 -5.64 2.34
N LEU A 190 15.90 -5.02 2.01
CA LEU A 190 15.72 -3.56 2.07
C LEU A 190 15.48 -3.08 3.51
N VAL A 191 14.92 -3.92 4.36
CA VAL A 191 14.56 -3.58 5.75
C VAL A 191 15.39 -4.32 6.78
N LEU A 192 15.95 -5.48 6.42
CA LEU A 192 16.88 -6.29 7.20
C LEU A 192 18.05 -6.72 6.30
N PRO A 193 19.09 -5.88 6.16
CA PRO A 193 20.21 -6.15 5.24
C PRO A 193 20.96 -7.47 5.52
N SER A 194 20.98 -7.95 6.77
CA SER A 194 21.57 -9.24 7.16
C SER A 194 20.93 -10.45 6.49
N LEU A 195 19.69 -10.30 6.02
CA LEU A 195 18.91 -11.37 5.34
C LEU A 195 19.06 -11.36 3.82
N LYS A 196 19.95 -10.54 3.27
CA LYS A 196 20.18 -10.48 1.82
C LYS A 196 20.60 -11.84 1.27
N GLY A 197 19.80 -12.38 0.33
CA GLY A 197 20.04 -13.67 -0.32
C GLY A 197 19.69 -14.90 0.51
N LYS A 198 19.23 -14.74 1.75
CA LYS A 198 18.88 -15.85 2.64
C LYS A 198 17.43 -16.30 2.52
N LEU A 199 16.53 -15.43 2.04
CA LEU A 199 15.08 -15.69 1.99
C LEU A 199 14.56 -15.71 0.56
N ASP A 200 13.70 -16.70 0.27
CA ASP A 200 12.85 -16.73 -0.92
C ASP A 200 11.42 -17.12 -0.52
N GLY A 201 10.48 -17.15 -1.45
CA GLY A 201 9.11 -17.49 -1.10
C GLY A 201 8.16 -17.54 -2.27
N THR A 202 6.97 -18.05 -1.96
CA THR A 202 5.83 -18.14 -2.86
C THR A 202 4.57 -17.59 -2.23
N ALA A 203 3.53 -17.37 -3.05
CA ALA A 203 2.22 -16.95 -2.58
C ALA A 203 1.14 -17.90 -3.10
N ILE A 204 0.15 -18.16 -2.25
CA ILE A 204 -1.09 -18.85 -2.60
C ILE A 204 -2.22 -17.86 -2.32
N ARG A 205 -2.86 -17.35 -3.39
CA ARG A 205 -4.06 -16.54 -3.25
C ARG A 205 -5.24 -17.42 -2.92
N VAL A 206 -6.05 -17.03 -1.95
CA VAL A 206 -7.22 -17.80 -1.49
C VAL A 206 -8.50 -16.97 -1.63
N PRO A 207 -9.68 -17.60 -1.80
CA PRO A 207 -10.95 -16.90 -1.99
C PRO A 207 -11.49 -16.29 -0.68
N THR A 208 -10.71 -15.40 -0.07
CA THR A 208 -11.08 -14.65 1.13
C THR A 208 -10.86 -13.15 0.90
N PRO A 209 -11.76 -12.27 1.38
CA PRO A 209 -11.69 -10.83 1.11
C PRO A 209 -10.59 -10.12 1.91
N ASN A 210 -10.21 -10.63 3.06
CA ASN A 210 -9.22 -10.04 3.95
C ASN A 210 -8.52 -11.11 4.78
N VAL A 211 -7.48 -10.69 5.50
CA VAL A 211 -6.60 -11.53 6.32
C VAL A 211 -5.72 -12.46 5.48
N SER A 212 -4.46 -12.48 5.81
CA SER A 212 -3.44 -13.34 5.19
C SER A 212 -2.58 -13.96 6.29
N LEU A 213 -1.96 -15.09 5.95
CA LEU A 213 -1.08 -15.84 6.83
C LEU A 213 0.27 -16.03 6.15
N ILE A 214 1.33 -16.06 6.94
CA ILE A 214 2.65 -16.51 6.48
C ILE A 214 3.08 -17.77 7.25
N ASP A 215 3.71 -18.64 6.53
CA ASP A 215 4.43 -19.79 7.04
C ASP A 215 5.89 -19.72 6.58
#